data_4314a95b23a97c2a09f801bf8f3c2be6
#
_entry.id   4314a95b23a97c2a09f801bf8f3c2be6
#
_cell.length_a   1.000
_cell.length_b   1.000
_cell.length_c   1.000
_cell.angle_alpha   90.00
_cell.angle_beta   90.00
_cell.angle_gamma   90.00
#
_symmetry.space_group_name_H-M   'P 1'
#
loop_
_entity.id
_entity.type
_entity.pdbx_description
1 polymer ?
#
loop_
_entity_poly.entity_id
_entity_poly.type
_entity_poly.pdbx_seq_one_letter_code
_entity_poly.pdbx_strand_id
1 'polypeptide(L)'
;MCCKVYRIDDLAKPAGKWCAHCAIGSGCRIYDSRPEQCREFDCVWVQGEELPASWKPELSKIVFSVWPTTGFIYGQVDLKSPFAWQKEPYLTGMRTWSERLLEQRRHLLIFVGSDATLIMPSGPVPIGPMSPADGFVVRETFTARGKHYTAERIAR
;
A
#
# COMPACT_ATOMS: atom_id res chain seq x y z
N MET A 1 1.85 -0.03 -12.88
CA MET A 1 2.53 -0.76 -11.77
C MET A 1 1.66 -1.87 -11.16
N CYS A 2 0.34 -1.72 -11.06
CA CYS A 2 -0.57 -2.78 -10.55
C CYS A 2 -0.34 -4.13 -11.26
N CYS A 3 -0.22 -4.12 -12.60
CA CYS A 3 0.11 -5.30 -13.41
C CYS A 3 1.43 -6.02 -13.01
N LYS A 4 2.25 -5.43 -12.16
CA LYS A 4 3.47 -6.04 -11.63
C LYS A 4 3.32 -6.47 -10.19
N VAL A 5 2.86 -5.58 -9.33
CA VAL A 5 2.91 -5.77 -7.86
C VAL A 5 1.90 -6.82 -7.39
N TYR A 6 0.66 -6.77 -7.91
CA TYR A 6 -0.40 -7.66 -7.44
C TYR A 6 -0.38 -9.02 -8.14
N ARG A 7 -0.84 -10.04 -7.44
CA ARG A 7 -1.22 -11.33 -8.00
C ARG A 7 -2.52 -11.19 -8.79
N ILE A 8 -2.67 -11.90 -9.91
CA ILE A 8 -3.89 -11.96 -10.71
C ILE A 8 -4.21 -13.43 -10.94
N ASP A 9 -5.18 -13.95 -10.20
CA ASP A 9 -5.47 -15.38 -10.15
C ASP A 9 -5.99 -15.89 -11.50
N ASP A 10 -6.92 -15.19 -12.14
CA ASP A 10 -7.50 -15.55 -13.44
C ASP A 10 -6.45 -15.66 -14.56
N LEU A 11 -5.30 -15.05 -14.39
CA LEU A 11 -4.19 -15.11 -15.35
C LEU A 11 -3.01 -15.95 -14.85
N ALA A 12 -3.16 -16.66 -13.73
CA ALA A 12 -2.10 -17.39 -13.03
C ALA A 12 -0.82 -16.55 -12.85
N LYS A 13 -0.98 -15.24 -12.71
CA LYS A 13 0.12 -14.27 -12.66
C LYS A 13 0.52 -14.03 -11.20
N PRO A 14 1.73 -14.41 -10.76
CA PRO A 14 2.19 -14.19 -9.40
C PRO A 14 2.47 -12.72 -9.10
N ALA A 15 2.44 -12.33 -7.83
CA ALA A 15 2.89 -11.02 -7.37
C ALA A 15 4.37 -10.76 -7.74
N GLY A 16 4.73 -9.49 -7.96
CA GLY A 16 6.10 -9.07 -8.25
C GLY A 16 6.60 -9.34 -9.67
N LYS A 17 5.81 -10.03 -10.51
CA LYS A 17 6.11 -10.25 -11.95
C LYS A 17 5.18 -9.44 -12.84
N TRP A 18 5.69 -8.97 -13.97
CA TRP A 18 4.84 -8.30 -14.96
C TRP A 18 3.83 -9.27 -15.55
N CYS A 19 2.59 -8.80 -15.73
CA CYS A 19 1.58 -9.52 -16.49
C CYS A 19 2.02 -9.64 -17.97
N ALA A 20 1.79 -10.81 -18.58
CA ALA A 20 2.12 -11.05 -19.99
C ALA A 20 1.36 -10.11 -20.94
N HIS A 21 0.20 -9.63 -20.52
CA HIS A 21 -0.63 -8.69 -21.30
C HIS A 21 -0.28 -7.22 -21.02
N CYS A 22 0.71 -6.93 -20.20
CA CYS A 22 1.14 -5.55 -19.93
C CYS A 22 2.16 -5.09 -20.96
N ALA A 23 1.82 -4.05 -21.72
CA ALA A 23 2.79 -3.29 -22.51
C ALA A 23 3.36 -2.20 -21.59
N ILE A 24 4.58 -2.42 -21.05
CA ILE A 24 5.23 -1.52 -20.09
C ILE A 24 5.34 -0.12 -20.71
N GLY A 25 4.83 0.89 -20.00
CA GLY A 25 4.80 2.27 -20.47
C GLY A 25 3.56 2.62 -21.34
N SER A 26 2.84 1.63 -21.88
CA SER A 26 1.70 1.86 -22.79
C SER A 26 0.36 1.40 -22.20
N GLY A 27 0.33 0.39 -21.32
CA GLY A 27 -0.90 -0.07 -20.69
C GLY A 27 -1.20 -1.56 -20.85
N CYS A 28 -2.47 -1.93 -20.78
CA CYS A 28 -2.95 -3.30 -20.88
C CYS A 28 -3.38 -3.63 -22.32
N ARG A 29 -2.83 -4.69 -22.91
CA ARG A 29 -3.19 -5.13 -24.28
C ARG A 29 -4.58 -5.76 -24.37
N ILE A 30 -5.12 -6.23 -23.26
CA ILE A 30 -6.46 -6.81 -23.14
C ILE A 30 -7.38 -5.94 -22.28
N TYR A 31 -7.26 -4.61 -22.39
CA TYR A 31 -7.94 -3.68 -21.48
C TYR A 31 -9.46 -3.92 -21.43
N ASP A 32 -10.10 -4.12 -22.58
CA ASP A 32 -11.55 -4.30 -22.66
C ASP A 32 -12.02 -5.69 -22.17
N SER A 33 -11.16 -6.71 -22.32
CA SER A 33 -11.42 -8.10 -21.91
C SER A 33 -10.62 -8.51 -20.65
N ARG A 34 -10.12 -7.54 -19.88
CA ARG A 34 -9.37 -7.84 -18.67
C ARG A 34 -10.22 -8.55 -17.63
N PRO A 35 -9.63 -9.46 -16.81
CA PRO A 35 -10.34 -10.13 -15.73
C PRO A 35 -11.04 -9.16 -14.76
N GLU A 36 -12.08 -9.65 -14.09
CA GLU A 36 -12.87 -8.86 -13.12
C GLU A 36 -11.98 -8.27 -12.04
N GLN A 37 -11.07 -9.07 -11.46
CA GLN A 37 -10.07 -8.61 -10.51
C GLN A 37 -9.29 -7.38 -10.99
N CYS A 38 -9.02 -7.27 -12.29
CA CYS A 38 -8.34 -6.10 -12.86
C CYS A 38 -9.29 -4.93 -13.14
N ARG A 39 -10.59 -5.19 -13.32
CA ARG A 39 -11.61 -4.13 -13.55
C ARG A 39 -11.99 -3.45 -12.25
N GLU A 40 -12.14 -4.22 -11.18
CA GLU A 40 -12.50 -3.74 -9.86
C GLU A 40 -11.35 -3.05 -9.12
N PHE A 41 -10.12 -3.27 -9.60
CA PHE A 41 -8.95 -2.70 -8.96
C PHE A 41 -8.73 -1.25 -9.37
N ASP A 42 -8.97 -0.34 -8.45
CA ASP A 42 -8.62 1.06 -8.58
C ASP A 42 -7.55 1.45 -7.55
N CYS A 43 -6.46 2.04 -8.03
CA CYS A 43 -5.48 2.62 -7.13
C CYS A 43 -5.79 4.09 -6.86
N VAL A 44 -5.37 4.56 -5.71
CA VAL A 44 -5.56 5.95 -5.25
C VAL A 44 -5.09 6.97 -6.30
N TRP A 45 -4.01 6.66 -7.02
CA TRP A 45 -3.52 7.50 -8.12
C TRP A 45 -4.53 7.67 -9.26
N VAL A 46 -5.23 6.59 -9.64
CA VAL A 46 -6.23 6.61 -10.74
C VAL A 46 -7.54 7.25 -10.28
N GLN A 47 -7.87 7.12 -8.99
CA GLN A 47 -9.07 7.73 -8.42
C GLN A 47 -9.01 9.26 -8.38
N GLY A 48 -7.86 9.86 -8.73
CA GLY A 48 -7.70 11.31 -8.82
C GLY A 48 -7.54 12.02 -7.48
N GLU A 49 -7.15 11.30 -6.43
CA GLU A 49 -6.71 11.97 -5.21
C GLU A 49 -5.49 12.86 -5.51
N GLU A 50 -5.42 14.01 -4.87
CA GLU A 50 -4.35 15.00 -5.05
C GLU A 50 -3.02 14.48 -4.47
N LEU A 51 -2.42 13.52 -5.15
CA LEU A 51 -1.08 13.05 -4.85
C LEU A 51 -0.05 13.80 -5.71
N PRO A 52 1.10 14.17 -5.15
CA PRO A 52 2.19 14.78 -5.92
C PRO A 52 2.60 13.89 -7.11
N ALA A 53 3.00 14.48 -8.22
CA ALA A 53 3.40 13.74 -9.43
C ALA A 53 4.51 12.70 -9.17
N SER A 54 5.40 12.96 -8.20
CA SER A 54 6.44 12.01 -7.76
C SER A 54 5.87 10.71 -7.17
N TRP A 55 4.60 10.71 -6.72
CA TRP A 55 3.92 9.55 -6.15
C TRP A 55 3.29 8.63 -7.20
N LYS A 56 3.39 9.01 -8.47
CA LYS A 56 2.99 8.11 -9.55
C LYS A 56 3.66 6.75 -9.36
N PRO A 57 2.90 5.62 -9.42
CA PRO A 57 3.42 4.29 -9.07
C PRO A 57 4.68 3.87 -9.84
N GLU A 58 4.87 4.36 -11.07
CA GLU A 58 6.09 4.09 -11.84
C GLU A 58 7.33 4.78 -11.25
N LEU A 59 7.16 5.89 -10.53
CA LEU A 59 8.23 6.65 -9.89
C LEU A 59 8.45 6.17 -8.46
N SER A 60 7.39 6.17 -7.65
CA SER A 60 7.42 5.79 -6.23
C SER A 60 7.73 4.32 -5.98
N LYS A 61 7.43 3.43 -6.94
CA LYS A 61 7.43 1.97 -6.79
C LYS A 61 6.41 1.46 -5.78
N ILE A 62 5.40 2.27 -5.46
CA ILE A 62 4.34 1.96 -4.50
C ILE A 62 2.99 2.11 -5.21
N VAL A 63 2.12 1.14 -5.06
CA VAL A 63 0.72 1.22 -5.52
C VAL A 63 -0.17 1.34 -4.30
N PHE A 64 -0.77 2.50 -4.10
CA PHE A 64 -1.72 2.73 -3.01
C PHE A 64 -3.13 2.35 -3.41
N SER A 65 -3.86 1.73 -2.49
CA SER A 65 -5.27 1.35 -2.65
C SER A 65 -6.01 1.49 -1.33
N VAL A 66 -7.33 1.52 -1.42
CA VAL A 66 -8.23 1.57 -0.25
C VAL A 66 -8.70 0.16 0.09
N TRP A 67 -8.69 -0.19 1.36
CA TRP A 67 -9.25 -1.46 1.84
C TRP A 67 -10.77 -1.30 1.97
N PRO A 68 -11.57 -2.02 1.18
CA PRO A 68 -13.01 -1.73 1.07
C PRO A 68 -13.79 -1.84 2.40
N THR A 69 -13.37 -2.76 3.27
CA THR A 69 -14.07 -3.04 4.54
C THR A 69 -13.77 -2.04 5.64
N THR A 70 -12.58 -1.44 5.64
CA THR A 70 -12.13 -0.55 6.73
C THR A 70 -11.90 0.89 6.28
N GLY A 71 -11.80 1.10 4.96
CA GLY A 71 -11.37 2.38 4.40
C GLY A 71 -9.89 2.70 4.64
N PHE A 72 -9.11 1.78 5.21
CA PHE A 72 -7.68 1.98 5.42
C PHE A 72 -6.95 2.07 4.08
N ILE A 73 -5.92 2.90 4.05
CA ILE A 73 -5.03 2.98 2.88
C ILE A 73 -3.92 1.95 3.05
N TYR A 74 -3.62 1.23 2.00
CA TYR A 74 -2.44 0.38 1.98
C TYR A 74 -1.62 0.60 0.71
N GLY A 75 -0.30 0.61 0.85
CA GLY A 75 0.65 0.72 -0.24
C GLY A 75 1.38 -0.62 -0.46
N GLN A 76 1.24 -1.21 -1.65
CA GLN A 76 2.02 -2.39 -2.03
C GLN A 76 3.29 -1.96 -2.75
N VAL A 77 4.44 -2.28 -2.18
CA VAL A 77 5.76 -1.93 -2.71
C VAL A 77 6.23 -2.95 -3.75
N ASP A 78 6.89 -2.48 -4.79
CA ASP A 78 7.57 -3.36 -5.74
C ASP A 78 8.69 -4.14 -5.06
N LEU A 79 8.62 -5.48 -5.09
CA LEU A 79 9.61 -6.36 -4.47
C LEU A 79 11.04 -6.17 -5.01
N LYS A 80 11.20 -5.59 -6.19
CA LYS A 80 12.52 -5.21 -6.73
C LYS A 80 13.05 -3.90 -6.15
N SER A 81 12.23 -3.18 -5.38
CA SER A 81 12.59 -1.91 -4.74
C SER A 81 12.03 -1.84 -3.33
N PRO A 82 12.34 -2.81 -2.45
CA PRO A 82 11.66 -3.02 -1.16
C PRO A 82 11.80 -1.82 -0.20
N PHE A 83 12.82 -1.00 -0.36
CA PHE A 83 13.08 0.19 0.45
C PHE A 83 12.63 1.50 -0.21
N ALA A 84 11.90 1.44 -1.34
CA ALA A 84 11.47 2.65 -2.05
C ALA A 84 10.62 3.57 -1.16
N TRP A 85 9.76 3.01 -0.34
CA TRP A 85 8.86 3.71 0.56
C TRP A 85 9.55 4.47 1.70
N GLN A 86 10.80 4.08 2.05
CA GLN A 86 11.59 4.72 3.10
C GLN A 86 12.34 5.97 2.62
N LYS A 87 12.35 6.18 1.31
CA LYS A 87 13.05 7.33 0.72
C LYS A 87 12.20 8.58 0.78
N GLU A 88 12.86 9.75 0.83
CA GLU A 88 12.19 11.02 0.62
C GLU A 88 11.81 11.21 -0.87
N PRO A 89 10.68 11.83 -1.15
CA PRO A 89 9.74 12.47 -0.21
C PRO A 89 8.65 11.54 0.34
N TYR A 90 8.73 10.23 0.07
CA TYR A 90 7.63 9.30 0.35
C TYR A 90 7.40 9.09 1.85
N LEU A 91 8.47 8.86 2.63
CA LEU A 91 8.31 8.60 4.06
C LEU A 91 7.71 9.80 4.80
N THR A 92 8.24 10.99 4.58
CA THR A 92 7.69 12.21 5.18
C THR A 92 6.26 12.46 4.71
N GLY A 93 5.97 12.31 3.42
CA GLY A 93 4.62 12.48 2.88
C GLY A 93 3.62 11.48 3.44
N MET A 94 4.00 10.19 3.62
CA MET A 94 3.15 9.19 4.24
C MET A 94 2.87 9.47 5.71
N ARG A 95 3.85 10.00 6.46
CA ARG A 95 3.65 10.40 7.86
C ARG A 95 2.63 11.55 7.96
N THR A 96 2.75 12.56 7.12
CA THR A 96 1.76 13.65 7.02
C THR A 96 0.38 13.13 6.60
N TRP A 97 0.33 12.17 5.68
CA TRP A 97 -0.93 11.56 5.25
C TRP A 97 -1.56 10.74 6.39
N SER A 98 -0.75 9.97 7.13
CA SER A 98 -1.22 9.18 8.27
C SER A 98 -1.85 10.04 9.37
N GLU A 99 -1.35 11.26 9.61
CA GLU A 99 -1.92 12.19 10.58
C GLU A 99 -3.37 12.54 10.22
N ARG A 100 -3.63 12.92 8.97
CA ARG A 100 -4.98 13.20 8.46
C ARG A 100 -5.90 11.97 8.49
N LEU A 101 -5.36 10.78 8.21
CA LEU A 101 -6.12 9.54 8.26
C LEU A 101 -6.54 9.16 9.69
N LEU A 102 -5.68 9.40 10.68
CA LEU A 102 -5.99 9.16 12.09
C LEU A 102 -7.17 10.00 12.60
N GLU A 103 -7.30 11.25 12.15
CA GLU A 103 -8.47 12.09 12.46
C GLU A 103 -9.77 11.45 11.98
N GLN A 104 -9.71 10.66 10.89
CA GLN A 104 -10.82 9.91 10.32
C GLN A 104 -10.92 8.48 10.87
N ARG A 105 -10.14 8.11 11.89
CA ARG A 105 -10.02 6.74 12.42
C ARG A 105 -9.59 5.72 11.37
N ARG A 106 -8.78 6.16 10.42
CA ARG A 106 -8.22 5.34 9.35
C ARG A 106 -6.71 5.20 9.53
N HIS A 107 -6.15 4.18 8.93
CA HIS A 107 -4.71 3.89 9.02
C HIS A 107 -4.08 3.79 7.63
N LEU A 108 -2.77 4.02 7.59
CA LEU A 108 -1.93 3.81 6.41
C LEU A 108 -0.94 2.67 6.68
N LEU A 109 -1.00 1.64 5.85
CA LEU A 109 -0.09 0.49 5.92
C LEU A 109 0.78 0.43 4.67
N ILE A 110 1.99 -0.05 4.83
CA ILE A 110 2.90 -0.40 3.73
C ILE A 110 3.19 -1.89 3.78
N PHE A 111 3.08 -2.53 2.62
CA PHE A 111 3.40 -3.94 2.45
C PHE A 111 4.60 -4.12 1.54
N VAL A 112 5.57 -4.91 1.99
CA VAL A 112 6.67 -5.44 1.19
C VAL A 112 6.50 -6.96 1.18
N GLY A 113 5.94 -7.51 0.11
CA GLY A 113 5.44 -8.88 0.13
C GLY A 113 4.28 -9.02 1.10
N SER A 114 4.43 -9.88 2.11
CA SER A 114 3.47 -10.06 3.21
C SER A 114 3.80 -9.21 4.44
N ASP A 115 4.99 -8.64 4.53
CA ASP A 115 5.40 -7.86 5.69
C ASP A 115 4.72 -6.49 5.71
N ALA A 116 3.90 -6.27 6.73
CA ALA A 116 3.15 -5.05 6.96
C ALA A 116 3.89 -4.11 7.92
N THR A 117 3.89 -2.83 7.60
CA THR A 117 4.35 -1.74 8.45
C THR A 117 3.25 -0.68 8.53
N LEU A 118 2.83 -0.33 9.73
CA LEU A 118 1.91 0.78 9.98
C LEU A 118 2.69 2.09 9.95
N ILE A 119 2.19 3.07 9.21
CA ILE A 119 2.77 4.41 9.17
C ILE A 119 2.03 5.30 10.16
N MET A 120 2.75 5.77 11.17
CA MET A 120 2.26 6.72 12.17
C MET A 120 2.94 8.08 11.97
N PRO A 121 2.36 9.19 12.45
CA PRO A 121 3.02 10.50 12.40
C PRO A 121 4.40 10.51 13.07
N SER A 122 4.57 9.72 14.14
CA SER A 122 5.85 9.54 14.83
C SER A 122 6.87 8.70 14.07
N GLY A 123 6.43 7.94 13.06
CA GLY A 123 7.26 7.08 12.23
C GLY A 123 6.66 5.69 11.97
N PRO A 124 7.39 4.86 11.22
CA PRO A 124 6.94 3.50 10.90
C PRO A 124 6.91 2.58 12.15
N VAL A 125 5.87 1.77 12.25
CA VAL A 125 5.68 0.75 13.31
C VAL A 125 5.54 -0.61 12.61
N PRO A 126 6.53 -1.51 12.72
CA PRO A 126 6.45 -2.84 12.13
C PRO A 126 5.34 -3.69 12.74
N ILE A 127 4.58 -4.40 11.91
CA ILE A 127 3.59 -5.41 12.33
C ILE A 127 4.12 -6.81 12.03
N GLY A 128 4.89 -6.97 10.94
CA GLY A 128 5.37 -8.26 10.44
C GLY A 128 4.41 -8.88 9.42
N PRO A 129 4.53 -10.21 9.18
CA PRO A 129 3.73 -10.90 8.18
C PRO A 129 2.23 -10.81 8.48
N MET A 130 1.46 -10.36 7.50
CA MET A 130 0.03 -10.10 7.62
C MET A 130 -0.70 -10.49 6.33
N SER A 131 -1.85 -11.14 6.46
CA SER A 131 -2.77 -11.44 5.36
C SER A 131 -3.92 -10.44 5.32
N PRO A 132 -4.67 -10.35 4.21
CA PRO A 132 -5.86 -9.50 4.12
C PRO A 132 -6.98 -9.85 5.12
N ALA A 133 -6.97 -11.08 5.66
CA ALA A 133 -7.93 -11.54 6.66
C ALA A 133 -7.55 -11.16 8.10
N ASP A 134 -6.27 -10.84 8.32
CA ASP A 134 -5.77 -10.48 9.65
C ASP A 134 -6.20 -9.06 10.03
N GLY A 135 -6.37 -8.85 11.32
CA GLY A 135 -6.50 -7.54 11.94
C GLY A 135 -5.19 -7.11 12.60
N PHE A 136 -5.19 -5.90 13.14
CA PHE A 136 -4.13 -5.43 14.01
C PHE A 136 -4.70 -4.50 15.09
N VAL A 137 -4.00 -4.43 16.23
CA VAL A 137 -4.29 -3.49 17.30
C VAL A 137 -3.15 -2.52 17.42
N VAL A 138 -3.49 -1.24 17.51
CA VAL A 138 -2.53 -0.16 17.80
C VAL A 138 -2.65 0.19 19.28
N ARG A 139 -1.51 0.20 19.99
CA ARG A 139 -1.43 0.66 21.36
C ARG A 139 -0.65 1.96 21.41
N GLU A 140 -1.23 2.96 22.04
CA GLU A 140 -0.56 4.23 22.33
C GLU A 140 -0.08 4.21 23.78
N THR A 141 1.18 4.54 23.99
CA THR A 141 1.78 4.73 25.31
C THR A 141 2.43 6.10 25.39
N PHE A 142 2.36 6.71 26.56
CA PHE A 142 3.02 7.99 26.81
C PHE A 142 4.35 7.74 27.50
N THR A 143 5.41 8.31 26.96
CA THR A 143 6.77 8.26 27.49
C THR A 143 7.28 9.67 27.74
N ALA A 144 8.38 9.81 28.45
CA ALA A 144 9.06 11.10 28.63
C ALA A 144 9.48 11.76 27.28
N ARG A 145 9.54 10.99 26.20
CA ARG A 145 9.85 11.45 24.83
C ARG A 145 8.61 11.73 23.98
N GLY A 146 7.41 11.63 24.58
CA GLY A 146 6.12 11.82 23.88
C GLY A 146 5.37 10.52 23.63
N LYS A 147 4.44 10.57 22.68
CA LYS A 147 3.63 9.42 22.28
C LYS A 147 4.48 8.36 21.59
N HIS A 148 4.32 7.12 22.02
CA HIS A 148 4.92 5.95 21.40
C HIS A 148 3.82 4.99 20.95
N TYR A 149 3.93 4.45 19.74
CA TYR A 149 2.96 3.53 19.18
C TYR A 149 3.60 2.16 18.95
N THR A 150 2.85 1.13 19.29
CA THR A 150 3.14 -0.25 18.91
C THR A 150 1.95 -0.83 18.16
N ALA A 151 2.19 -1.76 17.27
CA ALA A 151 1.14 -2.46 16.55
C ALA A 151 1.39 -3.97 16.63
N GLU A 152 0.32 -4.72 16.89
CA GLU A 152 0.37 -6.17 16.98
C GLU A 152 -0.68 -6.78 16.04
N ARG A 153 -0.29 -7.80 15.28
CA ARG A 153 -1.21 -8.56 14.43
C ARG A 153 -2.17 -9.39 15.29
N ILE A 154 -3.43 -9.41 14.89
CA ILE A 154 -4.43 -10.36 15.37
C ILE A 154 -4.73 -11.30 14.21
N ALA A 155 -4.32 -12.56 14.32
CA ALA A 155 -4.72 -13.60 13.38
C ALA A 155 -6.23 -13.89 13.55
N ARG A 156 -6.94 -14.04 12.43
CA ARG A 156 -8.32 -14.50 12.40
C ARG A 156 -8.41 -15.92 11.90
#